data_293039c0e8954dbed8f24be13714fd2b
#
_entry.id   293039c0e8954dbed8f24be13714fd2b
#
_cell.length_a   1.000
_cell.length_b   1.000
_cell.length_c   1.000
_cell.angle_alpha   90.00
_cell.angle_beta   90.00
_cell.angle_gamma   90.00
#
_symmetry.space_group_name_H-M   'P 1'
#
loop_
_entity.id
_entity.type
_entity.pdbx_description
1 polymer ?
#
loop_
_entity_poly.entity_id
_entity_poly.type
_entity_poly.pdbx_seq_one_letter_code
_entity_poly.pdbx_strand_id
1 'polypeptide(L)'
;MEKEETLLRKRLIELSNNAYQRGIIMYSDFLNLNELNILHTTPKDSFPVPYRTFGGYDPSERQMAAFLPDAFYMYMDEESIRSTYPIRILKISPLQPKFAEELSHRDYLGALLNLGITRAKTGDILIHDKEAYVFVHQELTEFLVKELTRVRHTTVRAVEVENADFKWEPKYEEIKGTVASVRLDSLLSLAFSSSRSKLTALIEAGRVYVNGKLITSNGYHVKDNDIISVRPVSYTHLRAHETSAHL
;
A
#
# COMPACT_ATOMS: atom_id res chain seq x y z
N MET A 1 -18.28 3.79 11.03
CA MET A 1 -17.81 4.15 9.67
C MET A 1 -17.77 5.66 9.49
N GLU A 2 -18.88 6.35 9.32
CA GLU A 2 -18.90 7.80 9.05
C GLU A 2 -18.16 8.67 10.09
N LYS A 3 -18.26 8.30 11.37
CA LYS A 3 -17.56 9.00 12.47
C LYS A 3 -16.04 8.80 12.44
N GLU A 4 -15.58 7.60 12.10
CA GLU A 4 -14.17 7.25 11.99
C GLU A 4 -13.53 7.92 10.76
N GLU A 5 -14.24 7.94 9.63
CA GLU A 5 -13.81 8.64 8.41
C GLU A 5 -13.68 10.15 8.66
N THR A 6 -14.65 10.73 9.36
CA THR A 6 -14.59 12.16 9.73
C THR A 6 -13.42 12.45 10.65
N LEU A 7 -13.12 11.57 11.61
CA LEU A 7 -12.00 11.73 12.52
C LEU A 7 -10.66 11.63 11.78
N LEU A 8 -10.52 10.64 10.88
CA LEU A 8 -9.32 10.50 10.07
C LEU A 8 -9.11 11.74 9.18
N ARG A 9 -10.15 12.20 8.50
CA ARG A 9 -10.08 13.42 7.67
C ARG A 9 -9.60 14.62 8.47
N LYS A 10 -10.13 14.85 9.66
CA LYS A 10 -9.69 15.92 10.57
C LYS A 10 -8.21 15.78 10.93
N ARG A 11 -7.76 14.56 11.28
CA ARG A 11 -6.36 14.28 11.62
C ARG A 11 -5.42 14.56 10.44
N LEU A 12 -5.81 14.18 9.22
CA LEU A 12 -5.00 14.45 8.01
C LEU A 12 -4.89 15.95 7.73
N ILE A 13 -5.99 16.69 7.88
CA ILE A 13 -5.99 18.15 7.73
C ILE A 13 -5.11 18.80 8.82
N GLU A 14 -5.18 18.32 10.04
CA GLU A 14 -4.34 18.80 11.15
C GLU A 14 -2.85 18.56 10.89
N LEU A 15 -2.47 17.38 10.36
CA LEU A 15 -1.08 17.11 9.96
C LEU A 15 -0.61 18.08 8.89
N SER A 16 -1.44 18.39 7.89
CA SER A 16 -1.13 19.37 6.85
C SER A 16 -0.97 20.78 7.40
N ASN A 17 -1.84 21.20 8.33
CA ASN A 17 -1.72 22.48 9.03
C ASN A 17 -0.43 22.57 9.85
N ASN A 18 -0.09 21.51 10.59
CA ASN A 18 1.13 21.43 11.37
C ASN A 18 2.39 21.49 10.49
N ALA A 19 2.36 20.82 9.32
CA ALA A 19 3.44 20.90 8.33
C ALA A 19 3.63 22.34 7.85
N TYR A 20 2.54 23.02 7.50
CA TYR A 20 2.57 24.42 7.06
C TYR A 20 3.13 25.34 8.15
N GLN A 21 2.61 25.25 9.37
CA GLN A 21 2.99 26.15 10.47
C GLN A 21 4.41 25.96 10.95
N ARG A 22 4.90 24.70 10.95
CA ARG A 22 6.24 24.37 11.47
C ARG A 22 7.31 24.38 10.38
N GLY A 23 6.94 24.39 9.11
CA GLY A 23 7.88 24.31 8.00
C GLY A 23 8.65 23.00 7.94
N ILE A 24 8.07 21.89 8.45
CA ILE A 24 8.66 20.54 8.44
C ILE A 24 7.71 19.55 7.79
N ILE A 25 8.26 18.48 7.24
CA ILE A 25 7.43 17.39 6.70
C ILE A 25 6.74 16.67 7.86
N MET A 26 5.43 16.48 7.72
CA MET A 26 4.63 15.70 8.67
C MET A 26 4.09 14.44 7.99
N TYR A 27 4.14 13.32 8.71
CA TYR A 27 3.73 12.02 8.17
C TYR A 27 2.48 11.51 8.88
N SER A 28 1.60 10.86 8.12
CA SER A 28 0.55 10.02 8.70
C SER A 28 1.12 8.68 9.16
N ASP A 29 0.32 7.90 9.89
CA ASP A 29 0.54 6.46 10.00
C ASP A 29 0.31 5.78 8.63
N PHE A 30 0.59 4.47 8.53
CA PHE A 30 0.24 3.69 7.34
C PHE A 30 -1.27 3.63 7.13
N LEU A 31 -1.72 4.13 6.01
CA LEU A 31 -3.10 4.16 5.57
C LEU A 31 -3.40 2.91 4.73
N ASN A 32 -4.55 2.28 4.98
CA ASN A 32 -5.08 1.24 4.10
C ASN A 32 -5.82 1.87 2.90
N LEU A 33 -6.28 1.05 1.94
CA LEU A 33 -6.96 1.55 0.74
C LEU A 33 -8.19 2.42 1.02
N ASN A 34 -8.98 2.10 2.06
CA ASN A 34 -10.13 2.94 2.44
C ASN A 34 -9.67 4.29 3.00
N GLU A 35 -8.62 4.29 3.82
CA GLU A 35 -8.04 5.50 4.42
C GLU A 35 -7.36 6.36 3.36
N LEU A 36 -6.67 5.75 2.38
CA LEU A 36 -6.15 6.44 1.20
C LEU A 36 -7.26 7.05 0.36
N ASN A 37 -8.40 6.34 0.19
CA ASN A 37 -9.56 6.92 -0.48
C ASN A 37 -10.08 8.17 0.24
N ILE A 38 -10.15 8.17 1.58
CA ILE A 38 -10.54 9.35 2.36
C ILE A 38 -9.58 10.51 2.11
N LEU A 39 -8.26 10.26 2.11
CA LEU A 39 -7.25 11.26 1.79
C LEU A 39 -7.46 11.84 0.38
N HIS A 40 -7.59 10.97 -0.63
CA HIS A 40 -7.69 11.37 -2.04
C HIS A 40 -9.03 12.02 -2.42
N THR A 41 -10.09 11.75 -1.65
CA THR A 41 -11.41 12.35 -1.85
C THR A 41 -11.66 13.60 -1.00
N THR A 42 -10.77 13.88 -0.04
CA THR A 42 -10.80 15.16 0.70
C THR A 42 -10.43 16.29 -0.27
N PRO A 43 -11.21 17.41 -0.29
CA PRO A 43 -10.91 18.53 -1.17
C PRO A 43 -9.47 19.04 -0.98
N LYS A 44 -8.76 19.26 -2.08
CA LYS A 44 -7.34 19.69 -2.03
C LYS A 44 -7.15 20.98 -1.27
N ASP A 45 -8.12 21.91 -1.38
CA ASP A 45 -8.11 23.20 -0.68
C ASP A 45 -8.23 23.08 0.85
N SER A 46 -8.57 21.87 1.36
CA SER A 46 -8.55 21.57 2.79
C SER A 46 -7.14 21.37 3.32
N PHE A 47 -6.15 21.19 2.46
CA PHE A 47 -4.76 20.97 2.81
C PHE A 47 -3.92 22.21 2.47
N PRO A 48 -3.38 22.94 3.47
CA PRO A 48 -2.54 24.10 3.21
C PRO A 48 -1.21 23.78 2.50
N VAL A 49 -0.76 22.54 2.56
CA VAL A 49 0.41 22.06 1.84
C VAL A 49 0.08 20.81 1.03
N PRO A 50 0.75 20.57 -0.12
CA PRO A 50 0.58 19.35 -0.89
C PRO A 50 1.05 18.11 -0.13
N TYR A 51 0.61 16.93 -0.58
CA TYR A 51 1.05 15.66 -0.03
C TYR A 51 1.54 14.69 -1.11
N ARG A 52 2.35 13.73 -0.69
CA ARG A 52 2.74 12.54 -1.45
C ARG A 52 2.45 11.31 -0.61
N THR A 53 2.26 10.16 -1.25
CA THR A 53 2.07 8.88 -0.55
C THR A 53 3.11 7.88 -1.00
N PHE A 54 3.62 7.10 -0.04
CA PHE A 54 4.61 6.05 -0.29
C PHE A 54 4.53 4.99 0.81
N GLY A 55 4.78 3.74 0.49
CA GLY A 55 4.74 2.63 1.46
C GLY A 55 6.04 1.84 1.58
N GLY A 56 7.14 2.38 1.02
CA GLY A 56 8.47 1.75 1.07
C GLY A 56 8.90 1.07 -0.23
N TYR A 57 7.97 0.77 -1.13
CA TYR A 57 8.23 0.19 -2.46
C TYR A 57 7.05 0.45 -3.41
N ASP A 58 7.22 0.20 -4.69
CA ASP A 58 6.17 0.29 -5.70
C ASP A 58 5.80 -1.10 -6.24
N PRO A 59 4.53 -1.49 -6.32
CA PRO A 59 3.34 -0.79 -5.81
C PRO A 59 2.97 -1.27 -4.39
N SER A 60 3.05 -0.40 -3.40
CA SER A 60 2.61 -0.71 -2.04
C SER A 60 1.11 -0.45 -1.84
N GLU A 61 0.42 -1.36 -1.14
CA GLU A 61 -1.00 -1.19 -0.81
C GLU A 61 -1.19 -0.23 0.38
N ARG A 62 -0.35 -0.40 1.40
CA ARG A 62 -0.40 0.46 2.58
C ARG A 62 0.67 1.54 2.47
N GLN A 63 0.24 2.78 2.55
CA GLN A 63 1.11 3.93 2.32
C GLN A 63 0.96 4.95 3.45
N MET A 64 2.04 5.67 3.74
CA MET A 64 2.01 6.87 4.57
C MET A 64 1.83 8.10 3.68
N ALA A 65 1.11 9.10 4.16
CA ALA A 65 1.06 10.42 3.53
C ALA A 65 2.12 11.33 4.15
N ALA A 66 2.95 11.95 3.34
CA ALA A 66 3.86 13.03 3.71
C ALA A 66 3.26 14.36 3.26
N PHE A 67 3.04 15.27 4.20
CA PHE A 67 2.59 16.63 3.94
C PHE A 67 3.82 17.53 3.83
N LEU A 68 3.99 18.17 2.66
CA LEU A 68 5.24 18.80 2.21
C LEU A 68 5.10 20.31 2.19
N PRO A 69 5.74 21.06 3.11
CA PRO A 69 5.87 22.51 2.96
C PRO A 69 6.54 22.89 1.65
N ASP A 70 6.25 24.09 1.13
CA ASP A 70 6.69 24.57 -0.19
C ASP A 70 8.19 24.41 -0.44
N ALA A 71 9.01 24.64 0.58
CA ALA A 71 10.46 24.48 0.49
C ALA A 71 10.89 23.06 0.11
N PHE A 72 10.19 22.03 0.62
CA PHE A 72 10.46 20.63 0.30
C PHE A 72 9.83 20.25 -1.05
N TYR A 73 8.60 20.67 -1.27
CA TYR A 73 7.85 20.33 -2.49
C TYR A 73 8.50 20.89 -3.76
N MET A 74 9.09 22.10 -3.69
CA MET A 74 9.70 22.77 -4.82
C MET A 74 11.13 22.31 -5.11
N TYR A 75 11.89 21.91 -4.10
CA TYR A 75 13.33 21.68 -4.22
C TYR A 75 13.77 20.23 -4.09
N MET A 76 12.90 19.32 -3.65
CA MET A 76 13.21 17.90 -3.57
C MET A 76 12.59 17.15 -4.75
N ASP A 77 13.38 16.27 -5.35
CA ASP A 77 12.88 15.29 -6.31
C ASP A 77 12.12 14.14 -5.61
N GLU A 78 11.46 13.32 -6.39
CA GLU A 78 10.62 12.22 -5.88
C GLU A 78 11.43 11.22 -5.04
N GLU A 79 12.65 10.90 -5.44
CA GLU A 79 13.52 9.95 -4.73
C GLU A 79 13.98 10.52 -3.39
N SER A 80 14.38 11.77 -3.36
CA SER A 80 14.71 12.49 -2.13
C SER A 80 13.52 12.56 -1.18
N ILE A 81 12.30 12.82 -1.67
CA ILE A 81 11.08 12.80 -0.84
C ILE A 81 10.86 11.38 -0.28
N ARG A 82 10.98 10.33 -1.10
CA ARG A 82 10.80 8.94 -0.67
C ARG A 82 11.78 8.54 0.43
N SER A 83 13.01 9.03 0.38
CA SER A 83 14.03 8.75 1.40
C SER A 83 13.72 9.38 2.77
N THR A 84 12.85 10.39 2.83
CA THR A 84 12.48 11.04 4.10
C THR A 84 11.45 10.26 4.90
N TYR A 85 10.73 9.30 4.29
CA TYR A 85 9.70 8.56 5.00
C TYR A 85 10.26 7.74 6.16
N PRO A 86 9.61 7.77 7.34
CA PRO A 86 10.05 7.02 8.51
C PRO A 86 9.69 5.52 8.37
N ILE A 87 10.03 4.93 7.24
CA ILE A 87 9.74 3.52 6.91
C ILE A 87 11.04 2.73 6.94
N ARG A 88 11.01 1.57 7.59
CA ARG A 88 12.09 0.59 7.59
C ARG A 88 11.58 -0.76 7.13
N ILE A 89 12.49 -1.55 6.60
CA ILE A 89 12.19 -2.89 6.09
C ILE A 89 12.83 -3.90 7.03
N LEU A 90 12.03 -4.81 7.55
CA LEU A 90 12.49 -5.93 8.34
C LEU A 90 12.37 -7.22 7.53
N LYS A 91 13.48 -7.92 7.35
CA LYS A 91 13.50 -9.28 6.84
C LYS A 91 13.32 -10.24 8.01
N ILE A 92 12.30 -11.09 7.93
CA ILE A 92 12.00 -12.12 8.93
C ILE A 92 12.29 -13.48 8.29
N SER A 93 13.26 -14.19 8.83
CA SER A 93 13.71 -15.48 8.32
C SER A 93 13.63 -16.55 9.42
N PRO A 94 13.24 -17.80 9.10
CA PRO A 94 13.27 -18.90 10.05
C PRO A 94 14.71 -19.27 10.41
N LEU A 95 15.00 -19.54 11.69
CA LEU A 95 16.31 -19.99 12.11
C LEU A 95 16.68 -21.36 11.55
N GLN A 96 15.69 -22.22 11.32
CA GLN A 96 15.85 -23.55 10.76
C GLN A 96 14.93 -23.75 9.55
N PRO A 97 15.30 -23.33 8.33
CA PRO A 97 14.43 -23.36 7.16
C PRO A 97 13.89 -24.76 6.80
N LYS A 98 14.64 -25.82 7.12
CA LYS A 98 14.22 -27.19 6.81
C LYS A 98 12.98 -27.63 7.59
N PHE A 99 12.80 -27.10 8.81
CA PHE A 99 11.70 -27.47 9.71
C PHE A 99 10.64 -26.36 9.81
N ALA A 100 10.83 -25.26 9.11
CA ALA A 100 9.89 -24.16 9.10
C ALA A 100 8.62 -24.54 8.35
N GLU A 101 7.49 -24.30 8.97
CA GLU A 101 6.18 -24.37 8.32
C GLU A 101 6.01 -23.24 7.28
N GLU A 102 5.09 -23.44 6.35
CA GLU A 102 4.69 -22.37 5.44
C GLU A 102 3.82 -21.36 6.19
N LEU A 103 4.36 -20.15 6.35
CA LEU A 103 3.70 -19.07 7.06
C LEU A 103 2.99 -18.14 6.08
N SER A 104 1.76 -17.82 6.39
CA SER A 104 0.94 -16.89 5.61
C SER A 104 1.10 -15.45 6.11
N HIS A 105 0.64 -14.50 5.29
CA HIS A 105 0.53 -13.09 5.68
C HIS A 105 -0.17 -12.90 7.04
N ARG A 106 -1.24 -13.69 7.31
CA ARG A 106 -1.99 -13.63 8.57
C ARG A 106 -1.17 -14.07 9.78
N ASP A 107 -0.25 -15.00 9.59
CA ASP A 107 0.60 -15.52 10.66
C ASP A 107 1.62 -14.46 11.09
N TYR A 108 2.28 -13.81 10.13
CA TYR A 108 3.18 -12.69 10.41
C TYR A 108 2.43 -11.51 11.04
N LEU A 109 1.29 -11.12 10.48
CA LEU A 109 0.48 -10.05 11.05
C LEU A 109 0.04 -10.39 12.47
N GLY A 110 -0.42 -11.61 12.72
CA GLY A 110 -0.81 -12.07 14.05
C GLY A 110 0.33 -12.00 15.06
N ALA A 111 1.57 -12.35 14.66
CA ALA A 111 2.73 -12.23 15.52
C ALA A 111 3.05 -10.78 15.90
N LEU A 112 2.94 -9.85 14.95
CA LEU A 112 3.13 -8.40 15.21
C LEU A 112 2.06 -7.86 16.17
N LEU A 113 0.79 -8.19 15.93
CA LEU A 113 -0.32 -7.76 16.79
C LEU A 113 -0.21 -8.32 18.22
N ASN A 114 0.27 -9.56 18.38
CA ASN A 114 0.51 -10.18 19.69
C ASN A 114 1.63 -9.48 20.48
N LEU A 115 2.56 -8.80 19.80
CA LEU A 115 3.57 -7.94 20.44
C LEU A 115 3.02 -6.54 20.80
N GLY A 116 1.72 -6.30 20.61
CA GLY A 116 1.09 -5.00 20.89
C GLY A 116 1.26 -3.96 19.78
N ILE A 117 1.82 -4.34 18.63
CA ILE A 117 1.97 -3.44 17.49
C ILE A 117 0.59 -3.18 16.87
N THR A 118 0.27 -1.92 16.64
CA THR A 118 -0.96 -1.56 15.93
C THR A 118 -0.79 -1.67 14.41
N ARG A 119 -1.87 -2.02 13.71
CA ARG A 119 -1.84 -2.12 12.24
C ARG A 119 -1.47 -0.80 11.55
N ALA A 120 -1.75 0.33 12.19
CA ALA A 120 -1.42 1.67 11.70
C ALA A 120 0.11 1.91 11.59
N LYS A 121 0.91 1.20 12.40
CA LYS A 121 2.38 1.31 12.39
C LYS A 121 3.06 0.30 11.48
N THR A 122 2.29 -0.53 10.75
CA THR A 122 2.80 -1.54 9.82
C THR A 122 2.28 -1.31 8.41
N GLY A 123 3.18 -1.34 7.45
CA GLY A 123 2.90 -1.34 6.02
C GLY A 123 2.53 -2.72 5.49
N ASP A 124 3.00 -3.04 4.31
CA ASP A 124 2.79 -4.34 3.68
C ASP A 124 3.69 -5.43 4.29
N ILE A 125 3.25 -6.66 4.13
CA ILE A 125 4.00 -7.87 4.47
C ILE A 125 4.14 -8.67 3.18
N LEU A 126 5.35 -8.77 2.66
CA LEU A 126 5.66 -9.49 1.43
C LEU A 126 6.30 -10.83 1.78
N ILE A 127 5.74 -11.91 1.27
CA ILE A 127 6.24 -13.26 1.54
C ILE A 127 7.00 -13.75 0.31
N HIS A 128 8.22 -14.21 0.53
CA HIS A 128 9.05 -14.84 -0.48
C HIS A 128 9.59 -16.16 0.08
N ASP A 129 9.10 -17.25 -0.46
CA ASP A 129 9.37 -18.61 0.04
C ASP A 129 9.02 -18.73 1.54
N LYS A 130 10.02 -18.98 2.39
CA LYS A 130 9.85 -19.10 3.85
C LYS A 130 10.23 -17.84 4.63
N GLU A 131 10.50 -16.75 3.93
CA GLU A 131 10.89 -15.46 4.51
C GLU A 131 9.78 -14.42 4.29
N ALA A 132 9.79 -13.37 5.07
CA ALA A 132 8.92 -12.23 4.88
C ALA A 132 9.67 -10.92 5.01
N TYR A 133 9.27 -9.95 4.19
CA TYR A 133 9.68 -8.55 4.34
C TYR A 133 8.50 -7.77 4.90
N VAL A 134 8.72 -7.08 6.01
CA VAL A 134 7.69 -6.31 6.70
C VAL A 134 8.10 -4.85 6.73
N PHE A 135 7.25 -3.99 6.21
CA PHE A 135 7.44 -2.55 6.26
C PHE A 135 6.87 -2.01 7.57
N VAL A 136 7.66 -1.25 8.31
CA VAL A 136 7.28 -0.76 9.64
C VAL A 136 7.69 0.69 9.82
N HIS A 137 7.00 1.38 10.73
CA HIS A 137 7.45 2.69 11.18
C HIS A 137 8.81 2.54 11.91
N GLN A 138 9.76 3.44 11.61
CA GLN A 138 11.14 3.35 12.10
C GLN A 138 11.26 3.20 13.63
N GLU A 139 10.34 3.78 14.40
CA GLU A 139 10.33 3.68 15.86
C GLU A 139 10.16 2.25 16.40
N LEU A 140 9.68 1.32 15.57
CA LEU A 140 9.43 -0.07 15.95
C LEU A 140 10.59 -1.01 15.59
N THR A 141 11.58 -0.54 14.83
CA THR A 141 12.64 -1.38 14.27
C THR A 141 13.42 -2.13 15.35
N GLU A 142 13.99 -1.41 16.30
CA GLU A 142 14.80 -2.01 17.39
C GLU A 142 13.98 -2.99 18.23
N PHE A 143 12.75 -2.59 18.57
CA PHE A 143 11.84 -3.43 19.34
C PHE A 143 11.54 -4.73 18.59
N LEU A 144 11.19 -4.68 17.31
CA LEU A 144 10.84 -5.86 16.53
C LEU A 144 12.05 -6.76 16.26
N VAL A 145 13.22 -6.20 16.01
CA VAL A 145 14.46 -6.97 15.86
C VAL A 145 14.76 -7.79 17.12
N LYS A 146 14.47 -7.24 18.29
CA LYS A 146 14.71 -7.87 19.58
C LYS A 146 13.60 -8.87 19.96
N GLU A 147 12.34 -8.48 19.83
CA GLU A 147 11.21 -9.20 20.43
C GLU A 147 10.50 -10.18 19.46
N LEU A 148 10.62 -9.98 18.14
CA LEU A 148 9.99 -10.88 17.18
C LEU A 148 10.84 -12.14 16.96
N THR A 149 10.75 -13.07 17.89
CA THR A 149 11.52 -14.31 17.89
C THR A 149 10.72 -15.54 17.40
N ARG A 150 9.39 -15.40 17.24
CA ARG A 150 8.52 -16.51 16.87
C ARG A 150 7.31 -16.06 16.07
N VAL A 151 6.99 -16.82 15.02
CA VAL A 151 5.74 -16.71 14.25
C VAL A 151 5.08 -18.09 14.28
N ARG A 152 3.89 -18.22 14.89
CA ARG A 152 3.24 -19.51 15.21
C ARG A 152 4.19 -20.46 15.96
N HIS A 153 4.56 -21.57 15.33
CA HIS A 153 5.49 -22.57 15.89
C HIS A 153 6.92 -22.42 15.37
N THR A 154 7.15 -21.54 14.40
CA THR A 154 8.46 -21.32 13.77
C THR A 154 9.24 -20.27 14.54
N THR A 155 10.44 -20.63 14.99
CA THR A 155 11.41 -19.67 15.53
C THR A 155 12.02 -18.88 14.39
N VAL A 156 11.98 -17.55 14.51
CA VAL A 156 12.41 -16.63 13.46
C VAL A 156 13.45 -15.64 13.99
N ARG A 157 14.14 -14.98 13.07
CA ARG A 157 14.97 -13.82 13.32
C ARG A 157 14.54 -12.68 12.43
N ALA A 158 14.34 -11.51 13.02
CA ALA A 158 14.10 -10.26 12.32
C ALA A 158 15.43 -9.49 12.19
N VAL A 159 15.69 -8.94 11.01
CA VAL A 159 16.88 -8.11 10.72
C VAL A 159 16.43 -6.94 9.87
N GLU A 160 16.90 -5.74 10.17
CA GLU A 160 16.70 -4.57 9.32
C GLU A 160 17.47 -4.73 8.01
N VAL A 161 16.83 -4.36 6.89
CA VAL A 161 17.41 -4.39 5.56
C VAL A 161 17.46 -2.97 5.04
N GLU A 162 18.62 -2.56 4.54
CA GLU A 162 18.75 -1.26 3.86
C GLU A 162 17.89 -1.23 2.59
N ASN A 163 17.28 -0.08 2.32
CA ASN A 163 16.42 0.08 1.13
C ASN A 163 17.15 -0.27 -0.18
N ALA A 164 18.45 0.00 -0.26
CA ALA A 164 19.29 -0.34 -1.41
C ALA A 164 19.45 -1.85 -1.62
N ASP A 165 19.40 -2.64 -0.55
CA ASP A 165 19.53 -4.10 -0.57
C ASP A 165 18.20 -4.80 -0.74
N PHE A 166 17.08 -4.08 -0.59
CA PHE A 166 15.75 -4.62 -0.80
C PHE A 166 15.47 -4.75 -2.29
N LYS A 167 15.42 -5.99 -2.75
CA LYS A 167 15.03 -6.32 -4.12
C LYS A 167 13.75 -7.13 -4.06
N TRP A 168 12.67 -6.51 -4.43
CA TRP A 168 11.39 -7.16 -4.60
C TRP A 168 10.98 -7.09 -6.06
N GLU A 169 10.98 -8.24 -6.71
CA GLU A 169 10.44 -8.39 -8.05
C GLU A 169 9.08 -9.06 -7.93
N PRO A 170 7.98 -8.29 -7.97
CA PRO A 170 6.67 -8.87 -7.98
C PRO A 170 6.55 -9.75 -9.24
N LYS A 171 6.02 -10.95 -9.07
CA LYS A 171 5.72 -11.82 -10.22
C LYS A 171 4.56 -11.20 -10.98
N TYR A 172 4.88 -10.55 -12.09
CA TYR A 172 3.88 -10.03 -13.01
C TYR A 172 3.47 -11.12 -13.99
N GLU A 173 2.19 -11.25 -14.19
CA GLU A 173 1.61 -11.99 -15.32
C GLU A 173 1.13 -10.95 -16.34
N GLU A 174 1.67 -10.99 -17.54
CA GLU A 174 1.24 -10.12 -18.62
C GLU A 174 -0.04 -10.69 -19.24
N ILE A 175 -1.14 -9.97 -19.14
CA ILE A 175 -2.42 -10.36 -19.72
C ILE A 175 -2.69 -9.47 -20.92
N LYS A 176 -2.72 -10.08 -22.12
CA LYS A 176 -3.02 -9.40 -23.38
C LYS A 176 -4.44 -9.72 -23.84
N GLY A 177 -5.15 -8.72 -24.31
CA GLY A 177 -6.47 -8.89 -24.90
C GLY A 177 -7.01 -7.60 -25.47
N THR A 178 -8.05 -7.74 -26.29
CA THR A 178 -8.73 -6.59 -26.91
C THR A 178 -10.02 -6.31 -26.17
N VAL A 179 -10.23 -5.06 -25.80
CA VAL A 179 -11.47 -4.56 -25.19
C VAL A 179 -12.07 -3.47 -26.06
N ALA A 180 -13.40 -3.45 -26.17
CA ALA A 180 -14.09 -2.44 -26.96
C ALA A 180 -13.97 -1.01 -26.34
N SER A 181 -13.70 -0.93 -25.05
CA SER A 181 -13.42 0.32 -24.33
C SER A 181 -12.61 0.01 -23.06
N VAL A 182 -11.75 0.95 -22.65
CA VAL A 182 -10.88 0.82 -21.44
C VAL A 182 -11.70 1.12 -20.19
N ARG A 183 -12.78 0.35 -20.01
CA ARG A 183 -13.65 0.43 -18.84
C ARG A 183 -13.20 -0.57 -17.78
N LEU A 184 -13.41 -0.21 -16.52
CA LEU A 184 -13.04 -1.01 -15.36
C LEU A 184 -13.63 -2.44 -15.42
N ASP A 185 -14.92 -2.57 -15.73
CA ASP A 185 -15.59 -3.88 -15.85
C ASP A 185 -14.98 -4.74 -16.98
N SER A 186 -14.58 -4.13 -18.08
CA SER A 186 -13.98 -4.82 -19.22
C SER A 186 -12.56 -5.31 -18.90
N LEU A 187 -11.75 -4.46 -18.29
CA LEU A 187 -10.37 -4.80 -17.88
C LEU A 187 -10.34 -5.89 -16.82
N LEU A 188 -11.21 -5.80 -15.81
CA LEU A 188 -11.32 -6.84 -14.78
C LEU A 188 -11.77 -8.17 -15.38
N SER A 189 -12.71 -8.16 -16.34
CA SER A 189 -13.15 -9.38 -17.03
C SER A 189 -12.03 -10.06 -17.80
N LEU A 190 -11.19 -9.27 -18.45
CA LEU A 190 -10.01 -9.77 -19.14
C LEU A 190 -9.00 -10.36 -18.14
N ALA A 191 -8.70 -9.64 -17.06
CA ALA A 191 -7.67 -10.02 -16.11
C ALA A 191 -8.04 -11.25 -15.26
N PHE A 192 -9.28 -11.40 -14.87
CA PHE A 192 -9.70 -12.49 -13.98
C PHE A 192 -10.37 -13.66 -14.69
N SER A 193 -10.47 -13.64 -16.02
CA SER A 193 -11.16 -14.67 -16.82
C SER A 193 -12.52 -15.05 -16.21
N SER A 194 -13.26 -14.06 -15.71
CA SER A 194 -14.51 -14.24 -14.96
C SER A 194 -15.66 -13.51 -15.66
N SER A 195 -16.91 -13.92 -15.35
CA SER A 195 -18.07 -13.28 -15.96
C SER A 195 -18.19 -11.81 -15.55
N ARG A 196 -18.56 -10.95 -16.47
CA ARG A 196 -18.79 -9.51 -16.20
C ARG A 196 -19.73 -9.28 -15.03
N SER A 197 -20.81 -10.08 -14.93
CA SER A 197 -21.79 -9.94 -13.83
C SER A 197 -21.16 -10.12 -12.46
N LYS A 198 -20.25 -11.10 -12.29
CA LYS A 198 -19.54 -11.32 -11.03
C LYS A 198 -18.62 -10.16 -10.68
N LEU A 199 -17.94 -9.61 -11.69
CA LEU A 199 -17.00 -8.50 -11.52
C LEU A 199 -17.72 -7.16 -11.29
N THR A 200 -18.85 -6.96 -11.98
CA THR A 200 -19.76 -5.84 -11.73
C THR A 200 -20.24 -5.84 -10.28
N ALA A 201 -20.62 -7.00 -9.74
CA ALA A 201 -21.00 -7.13 -8.33
C ALA A 201 -19.86 -6.77 -7.37
N LEU A 202 -18.58 -7.06 -7.70
CA LEU A 202 -17.44 -6.64 -6.88
C LEU A 202 -17.23 -5.12 -6.89
N ILE A 203 -17.40 -4.48 -8.06
CA ILE A 203 -17.29 -3.02 -8.19
C ILE A 203 -18.39 -2.34 -7.37
N GLU A 204 -19.64 -2.77 -7.54
CA GLU A 204 -20.82 -2.24 -6.83
C GLU A 204 -20.76 -2.49 -5.32
N ALA A 205 -20.17 -3.62 -4.91
CA ALA A 205 -19.92 -3.94 -3.49
C ALA A 205 -18.78 -3.13 -2.86
N GLY A 206 -18.15 -2.19 -3.59
CA GLY A 206 -17.06 -1.36 -3.07
C GLY A 206 -15.78 -2.14 -2.79
N ARG A 207 -15.46 -3.11 -3.64
CA ARG A 207 -14.27 -3.97 -3.51
C ARG A 207 -13.14 -3.60 -4.45
N VAL A 208 -13.32 -2.59 -5.31
CA VAL A 208 -12.36 -2.22 -6.35
C VAL A 208 -11.88 -0.79 -6.13
N TYR A 209 -10.58 -0.61 -6.18
CA TYR A 209 -9.90 0.67 -6.03
C TYR A 209 -9.02 0.94 -7.25
N VAL A 210 -8.94 2.19 -7.67
CA VAL A 210 -8.01 2.67 -8.70
C VAL A 210 -7.12 3.74 -8.07
N ASN A 211 -5.82 3.50 -8.05
CA ASN A 211 -4.83 4.36 -7.38
C ASN A 211 -5.23 4.70 -5.92
N GLY A 212 -5.71 3.70 -5.18
CA GLY A 212 -6.17 3.86 -3.80
C GLY A 212 -7.56 4.51 -3.65
N LYS A 213 -8.20 4.98 -4.74
CA LYS A 213 -9.54 5.55 -4.71
C LYS A 213 -10.60 4.49 -4.96
N LEU A 214 -11.61 4.40 -4.08
CA LEU A 214 -12.75 3.49 -4.24
C LEU A 214 -13.56 3.84 -5.49
N ILE A 215 -13.79 2.85 -6.35
CA ILE A 215 -14.61 3.00 -7.54
C ILE A 215 -15.81 2.05 -7.44
N THR A 216 -17.01 2.62 -7.57
CA THR A 216 -18.28 1.89 -7.56
C THR A 216 -19.00 1.92 -8.90
N SER A 217 -18.45 2.66 -9.88
CA SER A 217 -18.99 2.77 -11.24
C SER A 217 -18.34 1.73 -12.16
N ASN A 218 -19.16 0.85 -12.73
CA ASN A 218 -18.68 -0.16 -13.69
C ASN A 218 -18.09 0.46 -14.97
N GLY A 219 -18.63 1.61 -15.38
CA GLY A 219 -18.19 2.37 -16.55
C GLY A 219 -17.00 3.28 -16.31
N TYR A 220 -16.35 3.21 -15.14
CA TYR A 220 -15.17 4.02 -14.86
C TYR A 220 -14.10 3.81 -15.94
N HIS A 221 -13.62 4.92 -16.51
CA HIS A 221 -12.59 4.89 -17.54
C HIS A 221 -11.21 4.83 -16.89
N VAL A 222 -10.54 3.70 -17.07
CA VAL A 222 -9.18 3.49 -16.54
C VAL A 222 -8.17 4.14 -17.49
N LYS A 223 -7.21 4.82 -16.93
CA LYS A 223 -6.13 5.47 -17.67
C LYS A 223 -4.91 4.56 -17.79
N ASP A 224 -4.04 4.90 -18.73
CA ASP A 224 -2.75 4.22 -18.82
C ASP A 224 -1.94 4.40 -17.53
N ASN A 225 -1.28 3.31 -17.09
CA ASN A 225 -0.56 3.20 -15.83
C ASN A 225 -1.41 3.27 -14.54
N ASP A 226 -2.74 3.29 -14.60
CA ASP A 226 -3.55 3.15 -13.39
C ASP A 226 -3.34 1.78 -12.74
N ILE A 227 -3.24 1.79 -11.41
CA ILE A 227 -3.14 0.58 -10.58
C ILE A 227 -4.53 0.25 -10.04
N ILE A 228 -5.05 -0.92 -10.42
CA ILE A 228 -6.35 -1.42 -9.98
C ILE A 228 -6.13 -2.47 -8.90
N SER A 229 -6.72 -2.26 -7.72
CA SER A 229 -6.68 -3.21 -6.59
C SER A 229 -8.06 -3.80 -6.34
N VAL A 230 -8.16 -5.13 -6.23
CA VAL A 230 -9.43 -5.85 -6.02
C VAL A 230 -9.38 -6.64 -4.71
N ARG A 231 -10.34 -6.39 -3.79
CA ARG A 231 -10.52 -7.14 -2.56
C ARG A 231 -11.67 -8.16 -2.68
N PRO A 232 -11.60 -9.36 -2.14
CA PRO A 232 -10.58 -9.99 -1.29
C PRO A 232 -9.63 -10.95 -2.04
N VAL A 233 -9.45 -10.74 -3.35
CA VAL A 233 -8.49 -11.56 -4.10
C VAL A 233 -7.11 -11.10 -3.64
N SER A 234 -6.34 -12.02 -3.07
CA SER A 234 -5.02 -11.77 -2.50
C SER A 234 -4.20 -10.84 -3.40
N TYR A 235 -3.88 -9.64 -2.90
CA TYR A 235 -2.87 -8.73 -3.46
C TYR A 235 -2.75 -8.71 -5.00
N THR A 236 -3.87 -8.66 -5.71
CA THR A 236 -3.83 -8.56 -7.18
C THR A 236 -3.86 -7.09 -7.55
N HIS A 237 -2.71 -6.57 -7.91
CA HIS A 237 -2.58 -5.27 -8.56
C HIS A 237 -2.52 -5.49 -10.06
N LEU A 238 -3.43 -4.84 -10.78
CA LEU A 238 -3.42 -4.76 -12.23
C LEU A 238 -2.91 -3.40 -12.64
N ARG A 239 -1.92 -3.35 -13.51
CA ARG A 239 -1.48 -2.11 -14.13
C ARG A 239 -1.97 -2.08 -15.57
N ALA A 240 -2.75 -1.06 -15.92
CA ALA A 240 -3.26 -0.90 -17.27
C ALA A 240 -2.17 -0.30 -18.18
N HIS A 241 -1.95 -0.92 -19.33
CA HIS A 241 -1.15 -0.36 -20.42
C HIS A 241 -1.96 -0.45 -21.71
N GLU A 242 -2.16 0.69 -22.38
CA GLU A 242 -2.68 0.72 -23.74
C GLU A 242 -1.53 0.59 -24.74
N THR A 243 -1.61 -0.41 -25.62
CA THR A 243 -0.82 -0.46 -26.83
C THR A 243 -1.76 -0.23 -27.99
N SER A 244 -1.93 1.02 -28.42
CA SER A 244 -2.59 1.34 -29.69
C SER A 244 -1.58 1.16 -30.80
N ALA A 245 -1.63 0.04 -31.52
CA ALA A 245 -1.05 -0.03 -32.84
C ALA A 245 -2.01 0.70 -33.80
N HIS A 246 -1.72 1.93 -34.16
CA HIS A 246 -2.31 2.56 -35.32
C HIS A 246 -1.69 1.92 -36.56
N LEU A 247 -2.49 1.17 -37.32
CA LEU A 247 -2.26 0.84 -38.72
C LEU A 247 -2.63 2.05 -39.57
#